data_80857431148d594a5b8783f9b6f1c0b5
#
_entry.id   80857431148d594a5b8783f9b6f1c0b5
#
_cell.length_a   1.000
_cell.length_b   1.000
_cell.length_c   1.000
_cell.angle_alpha   90.00
_cell.angle_beta   90.00
_cell.angle_gamma   90.00
#
_symmetry.space_group_name_H-M   'P 1'
#
loop_
_entity.id
_entity.type
_entity.pdbx_description
1 polymer ?
#
loop_
_entity_poly.entity_id
_entity_poly.type
_entity_poly.pdbx_seq_one_letter_code
_entity_poly.pdbx_strand_id
1 'polypeptide(L)'
;DKYPRKNDSYALGDWTVDKTKLPGGLQSLLDNARKHGIRFGIWLEPEMANTKSELYEKHPEWIIKAPEREVVCARGGTQVVLDLSNPQVQDFIVQTVDELMNSYPDIDYIKWDANMSIITQGSQYLTKDNQSHLNIEYHRGFENVCRRIRASYPQLTIQACASGGGRVNYGVLPYFDEFWTSDNTDALQRIYIQWGTSYFFPAIGMGAHISASPNHQTSRSVPLKFRIDVAMSGRLGMEIQPKNMTEEEKALCRNAIAEYKTIRPVVQFGDIYRLLSPYDKQGAASLMYVSPEKDKAVFYWWKTEHFCNRHLPRVKMAGLAPDKYYKVHELNRIDTEPLKFEGKSFSGAYLNDNGLEIPSTHRVEPSKQNEYASRVLYLEEVTPSFSDNRIEQRPPLRVLCLGNSIT
;
A
#
# COMPACT_ATOMS: atom_id res chain seq x y z
N ASP A 1 20.77 3.52 29.24
CA ASP A 1 19.42 2.91 29.12
C ASP A 1 19.40 1.62 29.93
N LYS A 2 18.48 1.53 30.89
CA LYS A 2 18.31 0.31 31.71
C LYS A 2 17.81 -0.86 30.87
N TYR A 3 17.00 -0.57 29.86
CA TYR A 3 16.43 -1.53 28.93
C TYR A 3 16.82 -1.22 27.47
N PRO A 4 18.05 -1.54 27.03
CA PRO A 4 18.41 -1.35 25.62
C PRO A 4 17.52 -2.22 24.73
N ARG A 5 17.03 -1.66 23.61
CA ARG A 5 16.15 -2.39 22.69
C ARG A 5 16.89 -3.51 21.96
N LYS A 6 16.92 -4.67 22.55
CA LYS A 6 17.54 -5.87 22.01
C LYS A 6 16.67 -6.55 20.96
N ASN A 7 15.36 -6.56 21.18
CA ASN A 7 14.32 -7.13 20.34
C ASN A 7 12.96 -6.54 20.72
N ASP A 8 11.87 -7.09 20.22
CA ASP A 8 10.50 -6.60 20.44
C ASP A 8 9.99 -6.69 21.88
N SER A 9 10.74 -7.36 22.77
CA SER A 9 10.34 -7.52 24.19
C SER A 9 10.88 -6.45 25.13
N TYR A 10 11.63 -5.45 24.62
CA TYR A 10 12.31 -4.45 25.45
C TYR A 10 12.10 -3.03 24.94
N ALA A 11 12.03 -2.08 25.86
CA ALA A 11 12.13 -0.63 25.65
C ALA A 11 11.06 0.01 24.75
N LEU A 12 9.98 -0.70 24.38
CA LEU A 12 8.86 -0.03 23.73
C LEU A 12 8.20 0.91 24.74
N GLY A 13 8.03 2.18 24.37
CA GLY A 13 7.56 3.25 25.23
C GLY A 13 8.65 4.22 25.69
N ASP A 14 9.93 3.82 25.70
CA ASP A 14 11.03 4.68 26.17
C ASP A 14 11.55 5.67 25.09
N TRP A 15 11.35 5.36 23.82
CA TRP A 15 11.64 6.21 22.64
C TRP A 15 13.04 6.83 22.61
N THR A 16 14.03 6.10 23.13
CA THR A 16 15.43 6.54 23.14
C THR A 16 16.23 5.91 21.99
N VAL A 17 17.18 6.66 21.45
CA VAL A 17 18.05 6.16 20.38
C VAL A 17 19.11 5.21 20.94
N ASP A 18 19.13 3.97 20.46
CA ASP A 18 20.17 2.99 20.78
C ASP A 18 21.50 3.39 20.09
N LYS A 19 22.38 4.00 20.85
CA LYS A 19 23.69 4.46 20.37
C LYS A 19 24.65 3.33 20.00
N THR A 20 24.37 2.10 20.44
CA THR A 20 25.17 0.92 20.02
C THR A 20 24.83 0.54 18.59
N LYS A 21 23.54 0.53 18.25
CA LYS A 21 23.06 0.23 16.90
C LYS A 21 23.24 1.42 15.95
N LEU A 22 23.11 2.63 16.45
CA LEU A 22 23.19 3.87 15.69
C LEU A 22 24.18 4.84 16.34
N PRO A 23 25.51 4.60 16.22
CA PRO A 23 26.53 5.40 16.89
C PRO A 23 26.48 6.90 16.56
N GLY A 24 26.12 7.24 15.32
CA GLY A 24 25.95 8.63 14.86
C GLY A 24 24.63 9.28 15.28
N GLY A 25 23.80 8.56 16.04
CA GLY A 25 22.46 9.01 16.39
C GLY A 25 21.51 9.13 15.19
N LEU A 26 20.28 9.54 15.45
CA LEU A 26 19.27 9.71 14.41
C LEU A 26 19.64 10.81 13.40
N GLN A 27 20.34 11.86 13.87
CA GLN A 27 20.79 12.97 13.04
C GLN A 27 21.62 12.51 11.84
N SER A 28 22.47 11.50 12.01
CA SER A 28 23.29 10.96 10.92
C SER A 28 22.46 10.38 9.76
N LEU A 29 21.28 9.84 10.05
CA LEU A 29 20.35 9.33 9.03
C LEU A 29 19.64 10.47 8.31
N LEU A 30 19.21 11.51 9.05
CA LEU A 30 18.56 12.68 8.48
C LEU A 30 19.53 13.44 7.55
N ASP A 31 20.77 13.64 8.00
CA ASP A 31 21.80 14.32 7.19
C ASP A 31 22.10 13.55 5.91
N ASN A 32 22.16 12.22 6.00
CA ASN A 32 22.36 11.39 4.82
C ASN A 32 21.16 11.43 3.87
N ALA A 33 19.93 11.37 4.39
CA ALA A 33 18.71 11.51 3.58
C ALA A 33 18.69 12.86 2.85
N ARG A 34 18.96 13.96 3.58
CA ARG A 34 19.05 15.32 3.02
C ARG A 34 20.11 15.43 1.93
N LYS A 35 21.29 14.85 2.14
CA LYS A 35 22.39 14.81 1.15
C LYS A 35 21.95 14.18 -0.18
N HIS A 36 21.05 13.23 -0.13
CA HIS A 36 20.52 12.53 -1.30
C HIS A 36 19.17 13.09 -1.80
N GLY A 37 18.71 14.22 -1.27
CA GLY A 37 17.43 14.82 -1.65
C GLY A 37 16.22 13.96 -1.31
N ILE A 38 16.31 13.13 -0.27
CA ILE A 38 15.26 12.21 0.19
C ILE A 38 14.72 12.72 1.53
N ARG A 39 13.40 12.72 1.70
CA ARG A 39 12.76 12.98 2.99
C ARG A 39 12.91 11.78 3.91
N PHE A 40 12.93 12.05 5.22
CA PHE A 40 13.12 11.02 6.23
C PHE A 40 11.82 10.75 7.00
N GLY A 41 11.54 9.48 7.27
CA GLY A 41 10.42 9.05 8.08
C GLY A 41 10.83 8.06 9.16
N ILE A 42 10.01 7.96 10.21
CA ILE A 42 10.24 7.06 11.35
C ILE A 42 8.98 6.28 11.71
N TRP A 43 9.16 5.07 12.24
CA TRP A 43 8.10 4.26 12.82
C TRP A 43 7.98 4.55 14.32
N LEU A 44 6.73 4.75 14.79
CA LEU A 44 6.37 4.85 16.20
C LEU A 44 5.20 3.93 16.50
N GLU A 45 5.17 3.38 17.70
CA GLU A 45 4.05 2.62 18.26
C GLU A 45 3.68 3.21 19.64
N PRO A 46 3.18 4.45 19.69
CA PRO A 46 3.11 5.23 20.91
C PRO A 46 1.97 4.86 21.86
N GLU A 47 1.05 4.02 21.40
CA GLU A 47 -0.06 3.49 22.20
C GLU A 47 0.33 2.22 23.00
N MET A 48 1.56 1.74 22.82
CA MET A 48 2.04 0.48 23.40
C MET A 48 3.30 0.70 24.22
N ALA A 49 3.52 -0.21 25.18
CA ALA A 49 4.76 -0.29 25.94
C ALA A 49 5.18 -1.76 26.14
N ASN A 50 6.42 -1.97 26.54
CA ASN A 50 6.84 -3.27 27.09
C ASN A 50 6.84 -3.23 28.61
N THR A 51 6.53 -4.32 29.27
CA THR A 51 6.74 -4.46 30.72
C THR A 51 8.23 -4.39 31.10
N LYS A 52 9.13 -4.55 30.11
CA LYS A 52 10.58 -4.32 30.22
C LYS A 52 10.95 -2.98 29.58
N SER A 53 10.41 -1.88 30.13
CA SER A 53 10.72 -0.50 29.77
C SER A 53 10.80 0.37 31.01
N GLU A 54 11.51 1.49 30.91
CA GLU A 54 11.53 2.50 31.99
C GLU A 54 10.16 3.14 32.16
N LEU A 55 9.40 3.31 31.07
CA LEU A 55 8.04 3.82 31.13
C LEU A 55 7.16 2.96 32.03
N TYR A 56 7.16 1.64 31.83
CA TYR A 56 6.33 0.73 32.63
C TYR A 56 6.77 0.68 34.09
N GLU A 57 8.06 0.76 34.41
CA GLU A 57 8.55 0.81 35.78
C GLU A 57 8.11 2.09 36.51
N LYS A 58 8.10 3.24 35.80
CA LYS A 58 7.70 4.52 36.38
C LYS A 58 6.19 4.65 36.52
N HIS A 59 5.44 4.07 35.58
CA HIS A 59 4.01 4.24 35.42
C HIS A 59 3.28 2.90 35.16
N PRO A 60 3.35 1.92 36.06
CA PRO A 60 2.65 0.64 35.88
C PRO A 60 1.13 0.79 35.85
N GLU A 61 0.62 1.92 36.38
CA GLU A 61 -0.81 2.28 36.41
C GLU A 61 -1.32 2.82 35.06
N TRP A 62 -0.45 3.12 34.10
CA TRP A 62 -0.83 3.69 32.78
C TRP A 62 -1.27 2.67 31.76
N ILE A 63 -1.30 1.40 32.09
CA ILE A 63 -1.69 0.34 31.14
C ILE A 63 -3.16 -0.05 31.32
N ILE A 64 -3.74 -0.52 30.22
CA ILE A 64 -5.04 -1.16 30.25
C ILE A 64 -4.93 -2.49 31.00
N LYS A 65 -5.60 -2.55 32.14
CA LYS A 65 -5.63 -3.70 33.00
C LYS A 65 -6.94 -3.71 33.80
N ALA A 66 -7.62 -4.83 33.82
CA ALA A 66 -8.78 -4.98 34.69
C ALA A 66 -8.31 -4.92 36.15
N PRO A 67 -9.02 -4.17 37.02
CA PRO A 67 -8.72 -4.14 38.44
C PRO A 67 -8.63 -5.58 39.02
N GLU A 68 -7.66 -5.80 39.90
CA GLU A 68 -7.46 -7.09 40.59
C GLU A 68 -7.13 -8.29 39.67
N ARG A 69 -6.80 -8.06 38.42
CA ARG A 69 -6.34 -9.11 37.48
C ARG A 69 -4.89 -8.93 37.08
N GLU A 70 -4.28 -10.04 36.70
CA GLU A 70 -2.93 -10.02 36.14
C GLU A 70 -2.88 -9.27 34.79
N VAL A 71 -1.70 -8.72 34.50
CA VAL A 71 -1.45 -8.05 33.25
C VAL A 71 -1.45 -9.07 32.09
N VAL A 72 -2.23 -8.81 31.03
CA VAL A 72 -2.19 -9.62 29.81
C VAL A 72 -1.21 -8.97 28.83
N CYS A 73 -0.19 -9.71 28.47
CA CYS A 73 0.86 -9.27 27.55
C CYS A 73 0.76 -10.02 26.20
N ALA A 74 1.09 -9.31 25.10
CA ALA A 74 1.26 -9.88 23.77
C ALA A 74 2.74 -9.84 23.36
N ARG A 75 3.05 -10.22 22.11
CA ARG A 75 4.37 -10.12 21.48
C ARG A 75 5.54 -10.39 22.41
N GLY A 76 5.95 -11.64 22.47
CA GLY A 76 7.06 -12.06 23.34
C GLY A 76 6.73 -12.00 24.84
N GLY A 77 5.44 -11.88 25.20
CA GLY A 77 4.96 -11.88 26.59
C GLY A 77 5.30 -10.59 27.36
N THR A 78 5.53 -9.48 26.68
CA THR A 78 5.91 -8.23 27.35
C THR A 78 5.17 -6.99 26.84
N GLN A 79 4.52 -7.03 25.70
CA GLN A 79 3.82 -5.87 25.14
C GLN A 79 2.47 -5.65 25.81
N VAL A 80 2.17 -4.41 26.18
CA VAL A 80 0.95 -3.94 26.85
C VAL A 80 0.39 -2.70 26.15
N VAL A 81 -0.90 -2.45 26.32
CA VAL A 81 -1.59 -1.26 25.78
C VAL A 81 -1.61 -0.15 26.84
N LEU A 82 -1.25 1.06 26.45
CA LEU A 82 -1.39 2.25 27.29
C LEU A 82 -2.85 2.69 27.35
N ASP A 83 -3.29 3.17 28.50
CA ASP A 83 -4.67 3.59 28.74
C ASP A 83 -4.91 5.04 28.27
N LEU A 84 -5.35 5.21 27.03
CA LEU A 84 -5.66 6.53 26.48
C LEU A 84 -6.92 7.18 27.09
N SER A 85 -7.69 6.47 27.92
CA SER A 85 -8.72 7.13 28.73
C SER A 85 -8.12 8.08 29.78
N ASN A 86 -6.84 7.87 30.14
CA ASN A 86 -6.09 8.70 31.06
C ASN A 86 -5.45 9.91 30.39
N PRO A 87 -5.79 11.16 30.77
CA PRO A 87 -5.19 12.36 30.17
C PRO A 87 -3.67 12.44 30.33
N GLN A 88 -3.08 11.88 31.38
CA GLN A 88 -1.63 11.86 31.57
C GLN A 88 -0.94 11.00 30.51
N VAL A 89 -1.55 9.88 30.10
CA VAL A 89 -1.06 9.04 29.00
C VAL A 89 -1.16 9.79 27.68
N GLN A 90 -2.26 10.52 27.45
CA GLN A 90 -2.42 11.36 26.27
C GLN A 90 -1.32 12.43 26.20
N ASP A 91 -1.04 13.10 27.32
CA ASP A 91 0.01 14.13 27.40
C ASP A 91 1.38 13.53 27.15
N PHE A 92 1.68 12.36 27.71
CA PHE A 92 2.93 11.63 27.45
C PHE A 92 3.13 11.32 25.97
N ILE A 93 2.10 10.85 25.28
CA ILE A 93 2.21 10.52 23.85
C ILE A 93 2.45 11.79 23.01
N VAL A 94 1.71 12.87 23.30
CA VAL A 94 1.91 14.15 22.59
C VAL A 94 3.32 14.69 22.86
N GLN A 95 3.78 14.67 24.12
CA GLN A 95 5.11 15.09 24.49
C GLN A 95 6.19 14.26 23.78
N THR A 96 6.02 12.94 23.66
CA THR A 96 6.94 12.05 22.93
C THR A 96 7.11 12.50 21.48
N VAL A 97 6.01 12.83 20.81
CA VAL A 97 6.07 13.33 19.42
C VAL A 97 6.67 14.73 19.38
N ASP A 98 6.32 15.63 20.31
CA ASP A 98 6.88 16.98 20.39
C ASP A 98 8.39 16.96 20.61
N GLU A 99 8.89 16.13 21.52
CA GLU A 99 10.33 15.97 21.78
C GLU A 99 11.05 15.42 20.56
N LEU A 100 10.47 14.44 19.85
CA LEU A 100 11.02 13.90 18.63
C LEU A 100 11.12 14.98 17.54
N MET A 101 10.02 15.70 17.27
CA MET A 101 9.96 16.71 16.22
C MET A 101 10.81 17.93 16.52
N ASN A 102 10.91 18.34 17.80
CA ASN A 102 11.79 19.43 18.23
C ASN A 102 13.27 19.05 18.12
N SER A 103 13.62 17.80 18.44
CA SER A 103 14.99 17.31 18.34
C SER A 103 15.41 17.05 16.90
N TYR A 104 14.47 16.69 16.03
CA TYR A 104 14.68 16.27 14.64
C TYR A 104 13.64 16.89 13.70
N PRO A 105 13.70 18.20 13.45
CA PRO A 105 12.67 18.93 12.68
C PRO A 105 12.60 18.52 11.19
N ASP A 106 13.58 17.77 10.71
CA ASP A 106 13.61 17.26 9.34
C ASP A 106 12.89 15.89 9.18
N ILE A 107 12.18 15.43 10.19
CA ILE A 107 11.29 14.28 10.04
C ILE A 107 10.01 14.73 9.34
N ASP A 108 9.76 14.16 8.16
CA ASP A 108 8.60 14.48 7.30
C ASP A 108 7.46 13.44 7.38
N TYR A 109 7.74 12.27 7.98
CA TYR A 109 6.82 11.14 7.94
C TYR A 109 6.89 10.30 9.21
N ILE A 110 5.72 9.92 9.71
CA ILE A 110 5.60 8.96 10.82
C ILE A 110 4.68 7.82 10.38
N LYS A 111 5.18 6.58 10.46
CA LYS A 111 4.31 5.40 10.49
C LYS A 111 3.87 5.17 11.92
N TRP A 112 2.60 5.45 12.20
CA TRP A 112 1.97 5.26 13.50
C TRP A 112 1.36 3.87 13.58
N ASP A 113 1.88 3.04 14.46
CA ASP A 113 1.46 1.64 14.61
C ASP A 113 0.78 1.37 15.96
N ALA A 114 0.03 0.27 16.02
CA ALA A 114 -0.61 -0.24 17.21
C ALA A 114 -0.81 -1.77 17.07
N ASN A 115 0.09 -2.55 17.64
CA ASN A 115 0.19 -3.98 17.35
C ASN A 115 -0.41 -4.89 18.43
N MET A 116 -1.21 -4.35 19.31
CA MET A 116 -1.92 -5.14 20.32
C MET A 116 -3.36 -4.68 20.43
N SER A 117 -4.29 -5.63 20.37
CA SER A 117 -5.70 -5.36 20.69
C SER A 117 -5.92 -5.29 22.19
N ILE A 118 -6.95 -4.55 22.62
CA ILE A 118 -7.39 -4.53 24.01
C ILE A 118 -8.05 -5.88 24.31
N ILE A 119 -7.32 -6.78 24.97
CA ILE A 119 -7.79 -8.14 25.30
C ILE A 119 -8.49 -8.12 26.66
N THR A 120 -7.90 -7.44 27.65
CA THR A 120 -8.45 -7.33 29.00
C THR A 120 -9.11 -5.98 29.17
N GLN A 121 -10.42 -5.96 29.35
CA GLN A 121 -11.18 -4.73 29.54
C GLN A 121 -11.03 -4.22 30.98
N GLY A 122 -10.45 -3.05 31.15
CA GLY A 122 -10.32 -2.39 32.44
C GLY A 122 -9.32 -1.25 32.42
N SER A 123 -9.62 -0.20 33.16
CA SER A 123 -8.79 0.99 33.32
C SER A 123 -8.49 1.22 34.80
N GLN A 124 -7.23 1.53 35.09
CA GLN A 124 -6.86 1.93 36.44
C GLN A 124 -7.18 3.42 36.71
N TYR A 125 -7.51 4.16 35.67
CA TYR A 125 -7.89 5.57 35.74
C TYR A 125 -9.41 5.77 35.88
N LEU A 126 -10.22 5.02 35.09
CA LEU A 126 -11.67 5.16 35.13
C LEU A 126 -12.26 4.68 36.44
N THR A 127 -13.29 5.41 36.93
CA THR A 127 -14.05 5.00 38.11
C THR A 127 -14.74 3.66 37.86
N LYS A 128 -15.13 2.97 38.94
CA LYS A 128 -15.82 1.67 38.88
C LYS A 128 -17.06 1.70 37.96
N ASP A 129 -17.84 2.79 38.08
CA ASP A 129 -19.09 2.95 37.31
C ASP A 129 -18.84 3.22 35.81
N ASN A 130 -17.66 3.70 35.46
CA ASN A 130 -17.27 4.05 34.09
C ASN A 130 -16.41 2.98 33.39
N GLN A 131 -16.15 1.84 34.02
CA GLN A 131 -15.31 0.78 33.42
C GLN A 131 -15.88 0.27 32.09
N SER A 132 -17.20 0.19 31.93
CA SER A 132 -17.87 -0.22 30.71
C SER A 132 -17.69 0.77 29.55
N HIS A 133 -17.25 1.99 29.85
CA HIS A 133 -17.01 3.04 28.84
C HIS A 133 -15.57 3.04 28.30
N LEU A 134 -14.71 2.13 28.73
CA LEU A 134 -13.29 2.12 28.38
C LEU A 134 -13.04 2.29 26.87
N ASN A 135 -13.72 1.52 26.03
CA ASN A 135 -13.50 1.59 24.59
C ASN A 135 -13.85 2.98 24.00
N ILE A 136 -14.92 3.60 24.51
CA ILE A 136 -15.35 4.94 24.08
C ILE A 136 -14.33 5.98 24.55
N GLU A 137 -13.95 5.93 25.82
CA GLU A 137 -12.99 6.88 26.41
C GLU A 137 -11.59 6.71 25.81
N TYR A 138 -11.17 5.48 25.51
CA TYR A 138 -9.94 5.21 24.75
C TYR A 138 -9.93 5.91 23.40
N HIS A 139 -11.02 5.74 22.61
CA HIS A 139 -11.13 6.38 21.30
C HIS A 139 -11.18 7.91 21.37
N ARG A 140 -11.85 8.47 22.37
CA ARG A 140 -11.85 9.92 22.64
C ARG A 140 -10.44 10.43 22.96
N GLY A 141 -9.71 9.67 23.79
CA GLY A 141 -8.32 9.96 24.11
C GLY A 141 -7.41 9.88 22.90
N PHE A 142 -7.55 8.84 22.09
CA PHE A 142 -6.82 8.68 20.85
C PHE A 142 -7.09 9.85 19.88
N GLU A 143 -8.35 10.20 19.67
CA GLU A 143 -8.74 11.35 18.84
C GLU A 143 -8.14 12.66 19.37
N ASN A 144 -8.15 12.88 20.69
CA ASN A 144 -7.56 14.07 21.30
C ASN A 144 -6.05 14.15 21.05
N VAL A 145 -5.33 13.03 21.20
CA VAL A 145 -3.89 12.94 20.89
C VAL A 145 -3.63 13.27 19.40
N CYS A 146 -4.33 12.61 18.50
CA CYS A 146 -4.17 12.82 17.05
C CYS A 146 -4.47 14.27 16.65
N ARG A 147 -5.54 14.86 17.20
CA ARG A 147 -5.92 16.25 16.95
C ARG A 147 -4.85 17.23 17.42
N ARG A 148 -4.28 17.02 18.59
CA ARG A 148 -3.20 17.87 19.16
C ARG A 148 -1.94 17.78 18.27
N ILE A 149 -1.51 16.57 17.91
CA ILE A 149 -0.35 16.36 17.05
C ILE A 149 -0.58 17.00 15.67
N ARG A 150 -1.75 16.82 15.07
CA ARG A 150 -2.07 17.42 13.78
C ARG A 150 -2.11 18.94 13.82
N ALA A 151 -2.59 19.52 14.92
CA ALA A 151 -2.58 20.97 15.10
C ALA A 151 -1.14 21.54 15.23
N SER A 152 -0.24 20.83 15.91
CA SER A 152 1.16 21.23 16.05
C SER A 152 1.97 20.99 14.77
N TYR A 153 1.68 19.91 14.03
CA TYR A 153 2.45 19.47 12.86
C TYR A 153 1.55 19.22 11.64
N PRO A 154 0.91 20.27 11.06
CA PRO A 154 -0.06 20.12 9.98
C PRO A 154 0.56 19.56 8.69
N GLN A 155 1.86 19.72 8.47
CA GLN A 155 2.58 19.24 7.28
C GLN A 155 3.16 17.85 7.42
N LEU A 156 3.14 17.27 8.62
CA LEU A 156 3.67 15.93 8.88
C LEU A 156 2.79 14.89 8.19
N THR A 157 3.39 14.05 7.35
CA THR A 157 2.67 12.91 6.78
C THR A 157 2.60 11.79 7.81
N ILE A 158 1.39 11.29 8.11
CA ILE A 158 1.20 10.21 9.07
C ILE A 158 0.46 9.05 8.41
N GLN A 159 1.08 7.87 8.43
CA GLN A 159 0.47 6.61 8.00
C GLN A 159 -0.16 5.90 9.19
N ALA A 160 -1.43 5.54 9.09
CA ALA A 160 -2.10 4.70 10.06
C ALA A 160 -1.78 3.22 9.85
N CYS A 161 -1.26 2.57 10.87
CA CYS A 161 -1.09 1.13 10.95
C CYS A 161 -1.63 0.63 12.30
N ALA A 162 -2.25 -0.53 12.31
CA ALA A 162 -2.64 -1.24 13.52
C ALA A 162 -2.66 -2.74 13.21
N SER A 163 -1.50 -3.40 13.33
CA SER A 163 -1.28 -4.76 12.82
C SER A 163 -1.79 -4.89 11.38
N GLY A 164 -1.36 -3.98 10.52
CA GLY A 164 -1.91 -3.78 9.19
C GLY A 164 -3.15 -2.88 9.19
N GLY A 165 -4.25 -3.35 8.61
CA GLY A 165 -5.45 -2.57 8.33
C GLY A 165 -6.43 -2.37 9.49
N GLY A 166 -6.07 -2.70 10.74
CA GLY A 166 -6.99 -2.63 11.89
C GLY A 166 -7.57 -1.24 12.17
N ARG A 167 -6.96 -0.18 11.62
CA ARG A 167 -7.41 1.21 11.78
C ARG A 167 -7.88 1.85 10.45
N VAL A 168 -8.19 1.06 9.45
CA VAL A 168 -8.72 1.56 8.18
C VAL A 168 -10.20 1.90 8.34
N ASN A 169 -10.50 3.14 8.72
CA ASN A 169 -11.85 3.65 8.90
C ASN A 169 -11.92 5.17 8.65
N TYR A 170 -13.14 5.69 8.45
CA TYR A 170 -13.35 7.11 8.17
C TYR A 170 -13.09 8.04 9.35
N GLY A 171 -13.19 7.55 10.60
CA GLY A 171 -13.02 8.36 11.82
C GLY A 171 -11.59 8.89 11.99
N VAL A 172 -10.59 8.24 11.37
CA VAL A 172 -9.19 8.65 11.47
C VAL A 172 -8.69 9.48 10.28
N LEU A 173 -9.48 9.59 9.20
CA LEU A 173 -9.11 10.37 8.00
C LEU A 173 -8.70 11.83 8.28
N PRO A 174 -9.29 12.55 9.25
CA PRO A 174 -8.84 13.92 9.59
C PRO A 174 -7.41 13.98 10.11
N TYR A 175 -6.84 12.87 10.57
CA TYR A 175 -5.56 12.82 11.28
C TYR A 175 -4.47 12.08 10.51
N PHE A 176 -4.83 11.16 9.60
CA PHE A 176 -3.90 10.32 8.85
C PHE A 176 -4.02 10.56 7.35
N ASP A 177 -2.87 10.56 6.68
CA ASP A 177 -2.77 10.84 5.24
C ASP A 177 -2.87 9.57 4.39
N GLU A 178 -2.55 8.43 5.00
CA GLU A 178 -2.63 7.13 4.33
C GLU A 178 -2.79 5.98 5.33
N PHE A 179 -3.18 4.82 4.79
CA PHE A 179 -3.34 3.58 5.55
C PHE A 179 -2.35 2.51 5.08
N TRP A 180 -1.79 1.79 6.03
CA TRP A 180 -1.19 0.49 5.78
C TRP A 180 -2.30 -0.56 5.78
N THR A 181 -2.71 -1.02 4.60
CA THR A 181 -3.93 -1.81 4.44
C THR A 181 -3.83 -3.24 4.98
N SER A 182 -2.62 -3.80 5.03
CA SER A 182 -2.34 -5.14 5.57
C SER A 182 -0.84 -5.36 5.70
N ASP A 183 -0.42 -6.07 6.75
CA ASP A 183 0.94 -6.60 6.91
C ASP A 183 1.23 -7.74 5.93
N ASN A 184 0.19 -8.31 5.30
CA ASN A 184 0.39 -9.27 4.24
C ASN A 184 0.82 -8.57 2.95
N THR A 185 2.09 -8.69 2.62
CA THR A 185 2.74 -8.07 1.45
C THR A 185 2.95 -9.05 0.29
N ASP A 186 2.41 -10.26 0.36
CA ASP A 186 2.38 -11.19 -0.78
C ASP A 186 1.62 -10.56 -1.95
N ALA A 187 2.29 -10.39 -3.09
CA ALA A 187 1.72 -9.63 -4.21
C ALA A 187 0.41 -10.24 -4.75
N LEU A 188 0.27 -11.57 -4.75
CA LEU A 188 -0.98 -12.22 -5.16
C LEU A 188 -2.12 -11.91 -4.17
N GLN A 189 -1.85 -11.97 -2.86
CA GLN A 189 -2.81 -11.62 -1.82
C GLN A 189 -3.14 -10.12 -1.85
N ARG A 190 -2.17 -9.28 -2.17
CA ARG A 190 -2.35 -7.82 -2.27
C ARG A 190 -3.33 -7.43 -3.38
N ILE A 191 -3.47 -8.20 -4.46
CA ILE A 191 -4.52 -7.95 -5.45
C ILE A 191 -5.89 -7.95 -4.79
N TYR A 192 -6.19 -8.94 -3.94
CA TYR A 192 -7.46 -9.05 -3.21
C TYR A 192 -7.62 -7.97 -2.14
N ILE A 193 -6.56 -7.71 -1.37
CA ILE A 193 -6.55 -6.72 -0.29
C ILE A 193 -6.77 -5.30 -0.87
N GLN A 194 -6.02 -4.93 -1.90
CA GLN A 194 -6.11 -3.63 -2.55
C GLN A 194 -7.45 -3.46 -3.28
N TRP A 195 -7.94 -4.51 -3.92
CA TRP A 195 -9.27 -4.54 -4.52
C TRP A 195 -10.36 -4.26 -3.48
N GLY A 196 -10.37 -5.01 -2.37
CA GLY A 196 -11.33 -4.80 -1.27
C GLY A 196 -11.25 -3.42 -0.66
N THR A 197 -10.03 -2.92 -0.38
CA THR A 197 -9.82 -1.57 0.15
C THR A 197 -10.35 -0.50 -0.79
N SER A 198 -10.18 -0.68 -2.10
CA SER A 198 -10.61 0.30 -3.12
C SER A 198 -12.12 0.54 -3.18
N TYR A 199 -12.94 -0.32 -2.56
CA TYR A 199 -14.40 -0.06 -2.45
C TYR A 199 -14.73 1.11 -1.54
N PHE A 200 -13.85 1.39 -0.56
CA PHE A 200 -14.10 2.36 0.48
C PHE A 200 -13.13 3.54 0.46
N PHE A 201 -11.89 3.32 -0.03
CA PHE A 201 -10.83 4.32 0.03
C PHE A 201 -10.12 4.46 -1.32
N PRO A 202 -9.79 5.69 -1.72
CA PRO A 202 -9.05 5.94 -2.96
C PRO A 202 -7.59 5.47 -2.85
N ALA A 203 -6.94 5.26 -4.01
CA ALA A 203 -5.57 4.78 -4.08
C ALA A 203 -4.55 5.70 -3.38
N ILE A 204 -4.83 7.01 -3.29
CA ILE A 204 -3.98 7.95 -2.55
C ILE A 204 -3.87 7.62 -1.07
N GLY A 205 -4.91 7.04 -0.48
CA GLY A 205 -4.90 6.60 0.92
C GLY A 205 -4.34 5.20 1.14
N MET A 206 -3.99 4.47 0.10
CA MET A 206 -3.67 3.05 0.18
C MET A 206 -2.18 2.77 -0.01
N GLY A 207 -1.44 2.53 1.08
CA GLY A 207 -0.05 2.08 1.03
C GLY A 207 0.08 0.71 0.34
N ALA A 208 0.91 0.64 -0.69
CA ALA A 208 1.15 -0.57 -1.49
C ALA A 208 2.64 -0.74 -1.73
N HIS A 209 3.24 -1.75 -1.10
CA HIS A 209 4.68 -1.92 -1.10
C HIS A 209 5.14 -3.19 -1.81
N ILE A 210 6.27 -3.08 -2.50
CA ILE A 210 7.03 -4.21 -3.01
C ILE A 210 7.79 -4.80 -1.83
N SER A 211 7.58 -6.08 -1.53
CA SER A 211 8.29 -6.79 -0.46
C SER A 211 9.28 -7.83 -1.00
N ALA A 212 9.99 -8.50 -0.08
CA ALA A 212 10.92 -9.57 -0.40
C ALA A 212 10.23 -10.77 -1.08
N SER A 213 11.01 -11.57 -1.80
CA SER A 213 10.62 -12.87 -2.35
C SER A 213 11.72 -13.88 -2.01
N PRO A 214 11.41 -15.03 -1.36
CA PRO A 214 10.07 -15.44 -0.91
C PRO A 214 9.45 -14.47 0.10
N ASN A 215 8.11 -14.34 0.07
CA ASN A 215 7.39 -13.51 1.03
C ASN A 215 7.46 -14.09 2.44
N HIS A 216 7.68 -13.26 3.46
CA HIS A 216 7.88 -13.69 4.83
C HIS A 216 6.63 -14.30 5.51
N GLN A 217 5.43 -13.97 5.04
CA GLN A 217 4.18 -14.51 5.61
C GLN A 217 3.69 -15.76 4.88
N THR A 218 3.78 -15.79 3.55
CA THR A 218 3.20 -16.85 2.74
C THR A 218 4.23 -17.83 2.18
N SER A 219 5.52 -17.51 2.30
CA SER A 219 6.64 -18.25 1.67
C SER A 219 6.55 -18.32 0.13
N ARG A 220 5.65 -17.55 -0.48
CA ARG A 220 5.47 -17.53 -1.93
C ARG A 220 6.59 -16.77 -2.61
N SER A 221 7.14 -17.36 -3.66
CA SER A 221 8.11 -16.71 -4.55
C SER A 221 7.38 -16.11 -5.74
N VAL A 222 7.50 -14.80 -5.93
CA VAL A 222 6.82 -14.05 -7.00
C VAL A 222 7.86 -13.18 -7.72
N PRO A 223 7.85 -13.14 -9.07
CA PRO A 223 8.75 -12.30 -9.85
C PRO A 223 8.69 -10.82 -9.45
N LEU A 224 9.83 -10.13 -9.54
CA LEU A 224 9.92 -8.72 -9.16
C LEU A 224 8.96 -7.84 -9.97
N LYS A 225 8.86 -8.06 -11.29
CA LYS A 225 7.91 -7.34 -12.13
C LYS A 225 6.48 -7.43 -11.61
N PHE A 226 6.01 -8.62 -11.29
CA PHE A 226 4.64 -8.82 -10.78
C PHE A 226 4.42 -8.07 -9.46
N ARG A 227 5.41 -8.13 -8.54
CA ARG A 227 5.36 -7.38 -7.26
C ARG A 227 5.30 -5.87 -7.49
N ILE A 228 6.09 -5.36 -8.43
CA ILE A 228 6.08 -3.95 -8.86
C ILE A 228 4.70 -3.57 -9.39
N ASP A 229 4.19 -4.31 -10.38
CA ASP A 229 2.95 -3.97 -11.08
C ASP A 229 1.72 -4.00 -10.15
N VAL A 230 1.72 -4.88 -9.13
CA VAL A 230 0.67 -4.88 -8.11
C VAL A 230 0.80 -3.65 -7.19
N ALA A 231 2.01 -3.34 -6.73
CA ALA A 231 2.22 -2.21 -5.83
C ALA A 231 1.94 -0.85 -6.50
N MET A 232 2.18 -0.73 -7.81
CA MET A 232 1.91 0.51 -8.57
C MET A 232 0.42 0.87 -8.65
N SER A 233 -0.51 -0.02 -8.29
CA SER A 233 -1.94 0.28 -8.28
C SER A 233 -2.42 1.01 -7.01
N GLY A 234 -1.51 1.39 -6.10
CA GLY A 234 -1.73 2.20 -4.91
C GLY A 234 -0.63 3.23 -4.71
N ARG A 235 -0.39 3.65 -3.47
CA ARG A 235 0.80 4.46 -3.12
C ARG A 235 2.03 3.55 -3.08
N LEU A 236 2.83 3.61 -4.14
CA LEU A 236 4.01 2.77 -4.29
C LEU A 236 5.04 3.01 -3.20
N GLY A 237 5.45 1.94 -2.53
CA GLY A 237 6.58 1.90 -1.62
C GLY A 237 7.41 0.63 -1.81
N MET A 238 8.54 0.54 -1.12
CA MET A 238 9.46 -0.59 -1.20
C MET A 238 9.91 -1.04 0.19
N GLU A 239 9.66 -2.29 0.54
CA GLU A 239 10.14 -2.98 1.75
C GLU A 239 11.15 -4.07 1.38
N ILE A 240 12.09 -3.72 0.52
CA ILE A 240 13.17 -4.61 0.07
C ILE A 240 14.53 -4.03 0.46
N GLN A 241 15.50 -4.92 0.67
CA GLN A 241 16.85 -4.50 1.01
C GLN A 241 17.71 -4.41 -0.25
N PRO A 242 18.09 -3.19 -0.70
CA PRO A 242 18.85 -3.02 -1.94
C PRO A 242 20.19 -3.78 -1.97
N LYS A 243 20.78 -4.04 -0.79
CA LYS A 243 22.02 -4.82 -0.68
C LYS A 243 21.89 -6.28 -1.14
N ASN A 244 20.66 -6.81 -1.15
CA ASN A 244 20.35 -8.20 -1.54
C ASN A 244 19.86 -8.30 -2.98
N MET A 245 19.80 -7.19 -3.71
CA MET A 245 19.29 -7.12 -5.09
C MET A 245 20.43 -7.18 -6.10
N THR A 246 20.18 -7.82 -7.26
CA THR A 246 21.08 -7.73 -8.41
C THR A 246 21.04 -6.34 -9.05
N GLU A 247 21.98 -6.02 -9.92
CA GLU A 247 21.97 -4.72 -10.63
C GLU A 247 20.81 -4.62 -11.62
N GLU A 248 20.39 -5.74 -12.22
CA GLU A 248 19.20 -5.80 -13.10
C GLU A 248 17.92 -5.52 -12.31
N GLU A 249 17.78 -6.10 -11.11
CA GLU A 249 16.64 -5.83 -10.22
C GLU A 249 16.60 -4.37 -9.76
N LYS A 250 17.76 -3.80 -9.43
CA LYS A 250 17.87 -2.37 -9.08
C LYS A 250 17.52 -1.47 -10.28
N ALA A 251 17.95 -1.85 -11.49
CA ALA A 251 17.64 -1.12 -12.70
C ALA A 251 16.12 -1.16 -12.99
N LEU A 252 15.49 -2.34 -12.86
CA LEU A 252 14.04 -2.47 -13.00
C LEU A 252 13.27 -1.62 -11.99
N CYS A 253 13.70 -1.61 -10.72
CA CYS A 253 13.09 -0.78 -9.69
C CYS A 253 13.27 0.73 -9.98
N ARG A 254 14.46 1.17 -10.43
CA ARG A 254 14.68 2.58 -10.80
C ARG A 254 13.76 3.01 -11.94
N ASN A 255 13.62 2.16 -12.97
CA ASN A 255 12.69 2.41 -14.07
C ASN A 255 11.24 2.49 -13.56
N ALA A 256 10.80 1.52 -12.78
CA ALA A 256 9.45 1.47 -12.22
C ALA A 256 9.12 2.71 -11.37
N ILE A 257 10.06 3.20 -10.57
CA ILE A 257 9.89 4.43 -9.80
C ILE A 257 9.72 5.64 -10.72
N ALA A 258 10.52 5.73 -11.79
CA ALA A 258 10.42 6.82 -12.75
C ALA A 258 9.07 6.80 -13.49
N GLU A 259 8.65 5.65 -13.98
CA GLU A 259 7.36 5.46 -14.63
C GLU A 259 6.19 5.72 -13.66
N TYR A 260 6.27 5.23 -12.40
CA TYR A 260 5.25 5.51 -11.41
C TYR A 260 5.10 7.00 -11.11
N LYS A 261 6.20 7.77 -11.05
CA LYS A 261 6.12 9.22 -10.88
C LYS A 261 5.34 9.91 -11.99
N THR A 262 5.38 9.37 -13.21
CA THR A 262 4.61 9.88 -14.36
C THR A 262 3.13 9.57 -14.22
N ILE A 263 2.77 8.34 -13.83
CA ILE A 263 1.38 7.89 -13.74
C ILE A 263 0.72 8.18 -12.39
N ARG A 264 1.51 8.52 -11.37
CA ARG A 264 1.03 8.75 -9.99
C ARG A 264 -0.18 9.68 -9.90
N PRO A 265 -0.25 10.81 -10.61
CA PRO A 265 -1.44 11.67 -10.55
C PRO A 265 -2.71 10.95 -11.00
N VAL A 266 -2.63 10.14 -12.06
CA VAL A 266 -3.78 9.37 -12.56
C VAL A 266 -4.18 8.28 -11.56
N VAL A 267 -3.20 7.55 -10.99
CA VAL A 267 -3.47 6.47 -10.02
C VAL A 267 -4.09 7.02 -8.73
N GLN A 268 -3.58 8.14 -8.23
CA GLN A 268 -3.98 8.68 -6.93
C GLN A 268 -5.24 9.52 -6.97
N PHE A 269 -5.52 10.20 -8.09
CA PHE A 269 -6.61 11.17 -8.21
C PHE A 269 -7.61 10.85 -9.32
N GLY A 270 -7.35 9.83 -10.14
CA GLY A 270 -8.26 9.40 -11.20
C GLY A 270 -9.41 8.54 -10.68
N ASP A 271 -10.45 8.43 -11.50
CA ASP A 271 -11.57 7.54 -11.26
C ASP A 271 -11.16 6.08 -11.44
N ILE A 272 -11.52 5.23 -10.48
CA ILE A 272 -11.24 3.79 -10.54
C ILE A 272 -12.35 3.03 -11.26
N TYR A 273 -11.97 2.19 -12.21
CA TYR A 273 -12.85 1.24 -12.89
C TYR A 273 -12.36 -0.20 -12.64
N ARG A 274 -13.19 -1.01 -11.99
CA ARG A 274 -12.92 -2.43 -11.71
C ARG A 274 -13.43 -3.25 -12.88
N LEU A 275 -12.53 -3.85 -13.67
CA LEU A 275 -12.87 -4.47 -14.95
C LEU A 275 -13.06 -5.98 -14.84
N LEU A 276 -12.17 -6.65 -14.12
CA LEU A 276 -12.19 -8.09 -13.93
C LEU A 276 -11.89 -8.41 -12.46
N SER A 277 -12.90 -8.90 -11.75
CA SER A 277 -12.81 -9.17 -10.32
C SER A 277 -11.90 -10.37 -10.02
N PRO A 278 -10.96 -10.27 -9.06
CA PRO A 278 -10.19 -11.42 -8.62
C PRO A 278 -11.04 -12.52 -7.97
N TYR A 279 -12.25 -12.19 -7.52
CA TYR A 279 -13.19 -13.15 -6.91
C TYR A 279 -13.97 -13.97 -7.92
N ASP A 280 -14.03 -13.56 -9.19
CA ASP A 280 -14.80 -14.26 -10.24
C ASP A 280 -14.09 -15.53 -10.75
N LYS A 281 -12.88 -15.84 -10.24
CA LYS A 281 -12.10 -17.05 -10.59
C LYS A 281 -11.92 -17.25 -12.09
N GLN A 282 -11.76 -16.15 -12.82
CA GLN A 282 -11.51 -16.17 -14.27
C GLN A 282 -10.02 -16.30 -14.62
N GLY A 283 -9.15 -16.47 -13.63
CA GLY A 283 -7.72 -16.65 -13.78
C GLY A 283 -6.93 -15.35 -13.96
N ALA A 284 -7.60 -14.21 -13.94
CA ALA A 284 -6.99 -12.89 -13.98
C ALA A 284 -7.83 -11.86 -13.21
N ALA A 285 -7.18 -10.76 -12.83
CA ALA A 285 -7.83 -9.57 -12.29
C ALA A 285 -7.40 -8.34 -13.09
N SER A 286 -8.25 -7.34 -13.19
CA SER A 286 -7.95 -6.10 -13.91
C SER A 286 -8.73 -4.92 -13.36
N LEU A 287 -8.07 -3.79 -13.25
CA LEU A 287 -8.68 -2.50 -12.97
C LEU A 287 -7.97 -1.41 -13.75
N MET A 288 -8.56 -0.23 -13.80
CA MET A 288 -7.90 0.94 -14.37
C MET A 288 -8.27 2.21 -13.63
N TYR A 289 -7.41 3.19 -13.77
CA TYR A 289 -7.66 4.58 -13.33
C TYR A 289 -7.71 5.47 -14.56
N VAL A 290 -8.64 6.42 -14.57
CA VAL A 290 -8.80 7.39 -15.65
C VAL A 290 -8.76 8.80 -15.05
N SER A 291 -7.96 9.69 -15.64
CA SER A 291 -7.90 11.10 -15.21
C SER A 291 -9.28 11.77 -15.31
N PRO A 292 -9.57 12.79 -14.47
CA PRO A 292 -10.85 13.52 -14.56
C PRO A 292 -11.13 14.09 -15.94
N GLU A 293 -10.10 14.56 -16.64
CA GLU A 293 -10.14 15.12 -17.98
C GLU A 293 -10.27 14.05 -19.07
N LYS A 294 -10.14 12.79 -18.69
CA LYS A 294 -10.14 11.63 -19.60
C LYS A 294 -9.09 11.75 -20.72
N ASP A 295 -7.96 12.38 -20.41
CA ASP A 295 -6.82 12.51 -21.33
C ASP A 295 -5.75 11.42 -21.07
N LYS A 296 -5.78 10.81 -19.86
CA LYS A 296 -4.84 9.79 -19.43
C LYS A 296 -5.53 8.66 -18.70
N ALA A 297 -5.01 7.45 -18.86
CA ALA A 297 -5.47 6.32 -18.09
C ALA A 297 -4.34 5.34 -17.80
N VAL A 298 -4.47 4.56 -16.73
CA VAL A 298 -3.55 3.49 -16.37
C VAL A 298 -4.35 2.22 -16.18
N PHE A 299 -4.07 1.23 -16.99
CA PHE A 299 -4.74 -0.06 -16.98
C PHE A 299 -3.82 -1.11 -16.37
N TYR A 300 -4.34 -1.90 -15.46
CA TYR A 300 -3.63 -2.99 -14.79
C TYR A 300 -4.30 -4.32 -15.11
N TRP A 301 -3.47 -5.32 -15.37
CA TRP A 301 -3.89 -6.69 -15.54
C TRP A 301 -2.91 -7.62 -14.83
N TRP A 302 -3.43 -8.57 -14.04
CA TRP A 302 -2.65 -9.54 -13.28
C TRP A 302 -3.23 -10.94 -13.49
N LYS A 303 -2.38 -11.90 -13.79
CA LYS A 303 -2.72 -13.31 -13.80
C LYS A 303 -2.81 -13.80 -12.35
N THR A 304 -3.98 -14.31 -11.95
CA THR A 304 -4.22 -14.77 -10.57
C THR A 304 -4.11 -16.27 -10.41
N GLU A 305 -4.22 -17.02 -11.51
CA GLU A 305 -4.14 -18.47 -11.52
C GLU A 305 -3.39 -18.95 -12.77
N HIS A 306 -2.67 -20.06 -12.62
CA HIS A 306 -1.99 -20.69 -13.74
C HIS A 306 -2.84 -21.85 -14.29
N PHE A 307 -3.20 -21.76 -15.56
CA PHE A 307 -3.92 -22.82 -16.27
C PHE A 307 -3.16 -23.21 -17.54
N CYS A 308 -3.02 -24.52 -17.75
CA CYS A 308 -2.60 -25.04 -19.03
C CYS A 308 -3.73 -24.91 -20.03
N ASN A 309 -3.44 -24.39 -21.24
CA ASN A 309 -4.39 -24.37 -22.38
C ASN A 309 -5.71 -23.62 -22.14
N ARG A 310 -5.74 -22.66 -21.21
CA ARG A 310 -6.92 -21.79 -21.03
C ARG A 310 -6.67 -20.43 -21.66
N HIS A 311 -7.59 -20.00 -22.49
CA HIS A 311 -7.64 -18.61 -22.95
C HIS A 311 -8.23 -17.74 -21.86
N LEU A 312 -7.51 -16.67 -21.51
CA LEU A 312 -8.03 -15.68 -20.59
C LEU A 312 -8.95 -14.70 -21.34
N PRO A 313 -9.95 -14.13 -20.66
CA PRO A 313 -10.90 -13.25 -21.32
C PRO A 313 -10.20 -11.99 -21.85
N ARG A 314 -10.70 -11.48 -22.98
CA ARG A 314 -10.38 -10.13 -23.44
C ARG A 314 -10.96 -9.14 -22.44
N VAL A 315 -10.19 -8.13 -22.05
CA VAL A 315 -10.61 -7.16 -21.05
C VAL A 315 -11.05 -5.87 -21.74
N LYS A 316 -12.33 -5.55 -21.60
CA LYS A 316 -12.88 -4.26 -22.01
C LYS A 316 -12.45 -3.20 -21.04
N MET A 317 -12.12 -2.02 -21.53
CA MET A 317 -11.81 -0.86 -20.69
C MET A 317 -13.10 -0.11 -20.33
N ALA A 318 -12.99 0.84 -19.41
CA ALA A 318 -14.12 1.66 -19.00
C ALA A 318 -13.65 3.09 -18.64
N GLY A 319 -14.58 4.05 -18.75
CA GLY A 319 -14.33 5.44 -18.35
C GLY A 319 -13.64 6.31 -19.40
N LEU A 320 -13.11 5.71 -20.48
CA LEU A 320 -12.50 6.48 -21.56
C LEU A 320 -13.56 7.26 -22.36
N ALA A 321 -13.20 8.46 -22.84
CA ALA A 321 -14.05 9.24 -23.70
C ALA A 321 -14.16 8.56 -25.07
N PRO A 322 -15.39 8.22 -25.56
CA PRO A 322 -15.54 7.43 -26.78
C PRO A 322 -14.97 8.06 -28.04
N ASP A 323 -14.98 9.39 -28.10
CA ASP A 323 -14.56 10.23 -29.22
C ASP A 323 -13.07 10.60 -29.20
N LYS A 324 -12.36 10.33 -28.09
CA LYS A 324 -10.93 10.55 -27.98
C LYS A 324 -10.15 9.34 -28.47
N TYR A 325 -8.90 9.56 -28.90
CA TYR A 325 -7.97 8.53 -29.27
C TYR A 325 -6.86 8.42 -28.25
N TYR A 326 -6.48 7.20 -27.90
CA TYR A 326 -5.48 6.93 -26.88
C TYR A 326 -4.36 6.08 -27.43
N LYS A 327 -3.13 6.58 -27.32
CA LYS A 327 -1.93 5.82 -27.59
C LYS A 327 -1.59 4.94 -26.41
N VAL A 328 -1.29 3.67 -26.68
CA VAL A 328 -1.07 2.66 -25.64
C VAL A 328 0.42 2.35 -25.50
N HIS A 329 0.93 2.42 -24.27
CA HIS A 329 2.30 2.08 -23.92
C HIS A 329 2.36 1.10 -22.75
N GLU A 330 3.16 0.04 -22.87
CA GLU A 330 3.43 -0.87 -21.75
C GLU A 330 4.50 -0.31 -20.81
N LEU A 331 4.19 -0.22 -19.52
CA LEU A 331 5.13 0.15 -18.47
C LEU A 331 5.83 -1.10 -17.89
N ASN A 332 7.01 -0.89 -17.28
CA ASN A 332 7.81 -1.96 -16.67
C ASN A 332 8.03 -3.16 -17.60
N ARG A 333 8.15 -2.91 -18.91
CA ARG A 333 8.32 -3.98 -19.87
C ARG A 333 9.62 -4.74 -19.63
N ILE A 334 9.51 -6.07 -19.54
CA ILE A 334 10.64 -6.99 -19.46
C ILE A 334 10.79 -7.85 -20.72
N ASP A 335 9.75 -7.93 -21.54
CA ASP A 335 9.77 -8.68 -22.80
C ASP A 335 10.71 -8.05 -23.81
N THR A 336 11.44 -8.88 -24.56
CA THR A 336 12.31 -8.45 -25.66
C THR A 336 11.50 -7.83 -26.78
N GLU A 337 10.35 -8.42 -27.10
CA GLU A 337 9.43 -7.95 -28.12
C GLU A 337 8.30 -7.12 -27.51
N PRO A 338 7.96 -5.98 -28.13
CA PRO A 338 6.83 -5.18 -27.67
C PRO A 338 5.50 -5.90 -27.89
N LEU A 339 4.48 -5.48 -27.17
CA LEU A 339 3.11 -5.92 -27.39
C LEU A 339 2.64 -5.53 -28.80
N LYS A 340 1.74 -6.33 -29.41
CA LYS A 340 1.22 -6.09 -30.76
C LYS A 340 0.55 -4.71 -30.93
N PHE A 341 0.09 -4.14 -29.82
CA PHE A 341 -0.57 -2.83 -29.77
C PHE A 341 0.30 -1.72 -29.16
N GLU A 342 1.56 -2.00 -28.85
CA GLU A 342 2.52 -1.01 -28.33
C GLU A 342 2.65 0.17 -29.30
N GLY A 343 2.52 1.39 -28.79
CA GLY A 343 2.63 2.61 -29.56
C GLY A 343 1.48 2.87 -30.55
N LYS A 344 0.45 2.02 -30.59
CA LYS A 344 -0.71 2.20 -31.45
C LYS A 344 -1.79 3.02 -30.74
N SER A 345 -2.60 3.70 -31.56
CA SER A 345 -3.72 4.52 -31.09
C SER A 345 -5.05 3.85 -31.38
N PHE A 346 -5.97 3.90 -30.43
CA PHE A 346 -7.32 3.36 -30.52
C PHE A 346 -8.32 4.40 -30.03
N SER A 347 -9.53 4.41 -30.61
CA SER A 347 -10.60 5.23 -30.05
C SER A 347 -11.04 4.72 -28.67
N GLY A 348 -11.49 5.61 -27.81
CA GLY A 348 -12.07 5.22 -26.53
C GLY A 348 -13.28 4.30 -26.69
N ALA A 349 -14.09 4.53 -27.74
CA ALA A 349 -15.19 3.63 -28.10
C ALA A 349 -14.70 2.19 -28.36
N TYR A 350 -13.65 2.04 -29.16
CA TYR A 350 -13.08 0.71 -29.45
C TYR A 350 -12.58 0.03 -28.17
N LEU A 351 -11.84 0.75 -27.33
CA LEU A 351 -11.28 0.20 -26.09
C LEU A 351 -12.37 -0.17 -25.07
N ASN A 352 -13.44 0.63 -24.98
CA ASN A 352 -14.57 0.37 -24.08
C ASN A 352 -15.41 -0.83 -24.58
N ASP A 353 -15.63 -0.96 -25.89
CA ASP A 353 -16.55 -1.98 -26.44
C ASP A 353 -15.83 -3.32 -26.73
N ASN A 354 -14.60 -3.26 -27.23
CA ASN A 354 -13.85 -4.45 -27.66
C ASN A 354 -12.71 -4.80 -26.72
N GLY A 355 -12.08 -3.81 -26.07
CA GLY A 355 -10.91 -3.99 -25.21
C GLY A 355 -9.68 -4.51 -25.98
N LEU A 356 -8.68 -4.93 -25.22
CA LEU A 356 -7.44 -5.49 -25.74
C LEU A 356 -7.27 -6.97 -25.34
N GLU A 357 -6.65 -7.74 -26.20
CA GLU A 357 -6.19 -9.09 -25.88
C GLU A 357 -4.85 -9.00 -25.15
N ILE A 358 -4.86 -9.25 -23.85
CA ILE A 358 -3.67 -9.14 -23.00
C ILE A 358 -2.93 -10.48 -22.98
N PRO A 359 -1.65 -10.54 -23.43
CA PRO A 359 -0.86 -11.76 -23.35
C PRO A 359 -0.64 -12.17 -21.89
N SER A 360 -0.99 -13.42 -21.58
CA SER A 360 -0.88 -14.00 -20.24
C SER A 360 0.50 -14.59 -19.91
N THR A 361 1.48 -14.38 -20.78
CA THR A 361 2.86 -14.87 -20.65
C THR A 361 3.85 -13.77 -21.00
N HIS A 362 5.03 -13.85 -20.42
CA HIS A 362 6.20 -13.05 -20.78
C HIS A 362 7.13 -13.87 -21.68
N ARG A 363 7.77 -13.20 -22.64
CA ARG A 363 8.75 -13.81 -23.58
C ARG A 363 10.17 -13.60 -23.03
N VAL A 364 10.40 -14.05 -21.82
CA VAL A 364 11.69 -13.98 -21.14
C VAL A 364 12.03 -15.32 -20.49
N GLU A 365 13.27 -15.66 -20.43
CA GLU A 365 13.78 -16.78 -19.66
C GLU A 365 14.25 -16.30 -18.25
N PRO A 366 14.06 -17.10 -17.19
CA PRO A 366 13.38 -18.38 -17.15
C PRO A 366 11.86 -18.27 -17.10
N SER A 367 11.16 -19.26 -17.63
CA SER A 367 9.70 -19.35 -17.79
C SER A 367 8.88 -19.21 -16.49
N LYS A 368 9.51 -19.19 -15.31
CA LYS A 368 8.86 -18.95 -14.01
C LYS A 368 8.07 -17.64 -13.94
N GLN A 369 8.41 -16.66 -14.79
CA GLN A 369 7.65 -15.40 -14.90
C GLN A 369 6.25 -15.58 -15.51
N ASN A 370 5.98 -16.72 -16.12
CA ASN A 370 4.68 -17.00 -16.73
C ASN A 370 3.62 -17.48 -15.73
N GLU A 371 4.01 -17.97 -14.56
CA GLU A 371 3.08 -18.30 -13.49
C GLU A 371 2.37 -17.05 -12.95
N TYR A 372 3.14 -15.96 -12.80
CA TYR A 372 2.68 -14.67 -12.30
C TYR A 372 2.93 -13.56 -13.33
N ALA A 373 2.23 -13.62 -14.45
CA ALA A 373 2.34 -12.58 -15.47
C ALA A 373 1.49 -11.35 -15.11
N SER A 374 1.99 -10.18 -15.44
CA SER A 374 1.28 -8.92 -15.24
C SER A 374 1.57 -7.92 -16.36
N ARG A 375 0.64 -7.01 -16.59
CA ARG A 375 0.76 -5.93 -17.56
C ARG A 375 0.23 -4.64 -16.96
N VAL A 376 0.97 -3.57 -17.15
CA VAL A 376 0.53 -2.20 -16.84
C VAL A 376 0.60 -1.42 -18.14
N LEU A 377 -0.52 -0.84 -18.54
CA LEU A 377 -0.60 -0.04 -19.77
C LEU A 377 -0.90 1.40 -19.39
N TYR A 378 -0.13 2.32 -19.93
CA TYR A 378 -0.40 3.75 -19.88
C TYR A 378 -1.05 4.17 -21.19
N LEU A 379 -2.16 4.88 -21.08
CA LEU A 379 -2.92 5.42 -22.20
C LEU A 379 -2.88 6.93 -22.12
N GLU A 380 -2.52 7.58 -23.24
CA GLU A 380 -2.47 9.03 -23.35
C GLU A 380 -3.23 9.49 -24.59
N GLU A 381 -4.07 10.51 -24.40
CA GLU A 381 -4.82 11.13 -25.51
C GLU A 381 -3.88 11.65 -26.58
N VAL A 382 -4.19 11.35 -27.82
CA VAL A 382 -3.46 11.83 -28.98
C VAL A 382 -4.42 12.31 -30.06
N THR A 383 -3.99 13.27 -30.86
CA THR A 383 -4.70 13.60 -32.10
C THR A 383 -4.43 12.51 -33.12
N PRO A 384 -5.47 11.83 -33.65
CA PRO A 384 -5.25 10.75 -34.60
C PRO A 384 -4.56 11.26 -35.86
N SER A 385 -3.50 10.59 -36.29
CA SER A 385 -2.93 10.81 -37.63
C SER A 385 -3.69 9.97 -38.64
N PHE A 386 -3.84 10.45 -39.89
CA PHE A 386 -4.51 9.72 -40.97
C PHE A 386 -3.88 8.34 -41.24
N SER A 387 -2.64 8.11 -40.82
CA SER A 387 -1.98 6.81 -40.93
C SER A 387 -2.48 5.77 -39.92
N ASP A 388 -3.01 6.21 -38.77
CA ASP A 388 -3.48 5.32 -37.70
C ASP A 388 -4.89 4.78 -37.98
N ASN A 389 -5.66 5.44 -38.87
CA ASN A 389 -7.06 5.11 -39.16
C ASN A 389 -7.28 3.84 -40.01
N ARG A 390 -6.24 3.21 -40.58
CA ARG A 390 -6.41 2.06 -41.46
C ARG A 390 -6.94 0.78 -40.79
N ILE A 391 -6.85 0.68 -39.49
CA ILE A 391 -7.26 -0.54 -38.76
C ILE A 391 -8.73 -0.45 -38.33
N GLU A 392 -9.25 0.74 -38.02
CA GLU A 392 -10.62 0.94 -37.54
C GLU A 392 -11.68 1.05 -38.64
N GLN A 393 -11.29 1.40 -39.86
CA GLN A 393 -12.23 1.59 -40.99
C GLN A 393 -12.62 0.32 -41.76
N ARG A 394 -12.26 -0.87 -41.26
CA ARG A 394 -12.87 -2.08 -41.82
C ARG A 394 -14.28 -2.20 -41.23
N PRO A 395 -15.33 -2.13 -42.05
CA PRO A 395 -16.67 -2.42 -41.56
C PRO A 395 -16.67 -3.80 -40.90
N PRO A 396 -17.49 -4.02 -39.84
CA PRO A 396 -17.54 -5.31 -39.20
C PRO A 396 -17.76 -6.39 -40.27
N LEU A 397 -16.88 -7.36 -40.30
CA LEU A 397 -16.97 -8.49 -41.23
C LEU A 397 -18.27 -9.23 -40.84
N ARG A 398 -19.33 -9.00 -41.60
CA ARG A 398 -20.53 -9.83 -41.53
C ARG A 398 -20.17 -11.17 -42.15
N VAL A 399 -19.76 -12.12 -41.35
CA VAL A 399 -19.62 -13.50 -41.75
C VAL A 399 -21.04 -14.07 -41.86
N LEU A 400 -21.54 -14.11 -43.08
CA LEU A 400 -22.75 -14.87 -43.40
C LEU A 400 -22.34 -16.35 -43.35
N CYS A 401 -22.58 -17.03 -42.25
CA CYS A 401 -22.50 -18.47 -42.21
C CYS A 401 -23.70 -19.04 -43.00
N LEU A 402 -23.51 -19.28 -44.28
CA LEU A 402 -24.41 -20.13 -45.01
C LEU A 402 -24.21 -21.58 -44.51
N GLY A 403 -25.05 -22.00 -43.60
CA GLY A 403 -25.10 -23.37 -43.14
C GLY A 403 -25.55 -24.26 -44.30
N ASN A 404 -24.63 -25.02 -44.90
CA ASN A 404 -25.03 -26.21 -45.65
C ASN A 404 -25.32 -27.31 -44.65
N SER A 405 -26.61 -27.58 -44.44
CA SER A 405 -27.05 -28.86 -43.94
C SER A 405 -26.76 -29.90 -45.03
N ILE A 406 -25.75 -30.72 -44.79
CA ILE A 406 -25.62 -31.99 -45.52
C ILE A 406 -26.19 -33.03 -44.58
N THR A 407 -27.26 -33.65 -45.07
CA THR A 407 -27.93 -34.85 -44.53
C THR A 407 -26.96 -35.96 -44.21
#